data_3b66e24b93166261e68980975ceadfb6
#
_entry.id   3b66e24b93166261e68980975ceadfb6
#
_cell.length_a   1.000
_cell.length_b   1.000
_cell.length_c   1.000
_cell.angle_alpha   90.00
_cell.angle_beta   90.00
_cell.angle_gamma   90.00
#
_symmetry.space_group_name_H-M   'P 1'
#
loop_
_entity.id
_entity.type
_entity.pdbx_description
1 polymer ?
#
loop_
_entity_poly.entity_id
_entity_poly.type
_entity_poly.pdbx_seq_one_letter_code
_entity_poly.pdbx_strand_id
1 'polypeptide(L)'
;SIVIAATNSHEVNTKIFEHSKKYNVLLNAVDDKDNCDFILGAIVNKGDITVTISTAGKSPIVAKKIRDKVNEMLNINYENLLEVYGNFRARAYQELNEEARKEFFHFLEEKFDEILFDNLIVKRKFEELL
;
A
#
# COMPACT_ATOMS: atom_id res chain seq x y z
N SER A 1 -19.54 -8.51 -5.85
CA SER A 1 -19.89 -7.08 -5.76
C SER A 1 -19.67 -6.56 -4.33
N ILE A 2 -19.46 -5.25 -4.20
CA ILE A 2 -19.21 -4.57 -2.92
C ILE A 2 -20.20 -3.41 -2.80
N VAL A 3 -20.76 -3.20 -1.61
CA VAL A 3 -21.63 -2.06 -1.28
C VAL A 3 -21.09 -1.34 -0.06
N ILE A 4 -21.17 -0.02 -0.07
CA ILE A 4 -20.87 0.85 1.06
C ILE A 4 -22.16 1.58 1.44
N ALA A 5 -22.68 1.30 2.64
CA ALA A 5 -23.84 2.00 3.22
C ALA A 5 -23.33 3.19 4.04
N ALA A 6 -23.46 4.39 3.51
CA ALA A 6 -22.99 5.63 4.12
C ALA A 6 -24.12 6.67 4.20
N THR A 7 -25.33 6.23 4.58
CA THR A 7 -26.48 7.12 4.74
C THR A 7 -26.65 7.53 6.20
N ASN A 8 -27.31 8.65 6.43
CA ASN A 8 -27.69 9.11 7.76
C ASN A 8 -29.03 8.51 8.26
N SER A 9 -29.63 7.59 7.50
CA SER A 9 -30.89 6.92 7.85
C SER A 9 -30.62 5.49 8.28
N HIS A 10 -30.88 5.19 9.56
CA HIS A 10 -30.77 3.83 10.09
C HIS A 10 -31.70 2.85 9.34
N GLU A 11 -32.93 3.26 9.00
CA GLU A 11 -33.86 2.43 8.25
C GLU A 11 -33.31 2.03 6.87
N VAL A 12 -32.71 2.99 6.15
CA VAL A 12 -32.11 2.73 4.84
C VAL A 12 -30.92 1.80 4.97
N ASN A 13 -30.04 2.03 5.96
CA ASN A 13 -28.87 1.19 6.19
C ASN A 13 -29.28 -0.25 6.55
N THR A 14 -30.33 -0.44 7.36
CA THR A 14 -30.88 -1.77 7.67
C THR A 14 -31.39 -2.48 6.41
N LYS A 15 -32.13 -1.79 5.54
CA LYS A 15 -32.57 -2.38 4.26
C LYS A 15 -31.39 -2.77 3.36
N ILE A 16 -30.35 -1.95 3.32
CA ILE A 16 -29.12 -2.26 2.56
C ILE A 16 -28.46 -3.52 3.12
N PHE A 17 -28.38 -3.64 4.45
CA PHE A 17 -27.83 -4.83 5.11
C PHE A 17 -28.63 -6.09 4.75
N GLU A 18 -29.96 -6.07 4.88
CA GLU A 18 -30.83 -7.20 4.52
C GLU A 18 -30.65 -7.62 3.04
N HIS A 19 -30.59 -6.64 2.14
CA HIS A 19 -30.38 -6.88 0.71
C HIS A 19 -28.98 -7.42 0.44
N SER A 20 -27.94 -6.95 1.11
CA SER A 20 -26.59 -7.45 0.93
C SER A 20 -26.49 -8.94 1.26
N LYS A 21 -27.14 -9.38 2.33
CA LYS A 21 -27.23 -10.81 2.70
C LYS A 21 -28.02 -11.63 1.68
N LYS A 22 -29.18 -11.10 1.23
CA LYS A 22 -30.03 -11.75 0.26
C LYS A 22 -29.30 -11.99 -1.08
N TYR A 23 -28.49 -11.03 -1.53
CA TYR A 23 -27.82 -11.08 -2.82
C TYR A 23 -26.34 -11.50 -2.74
N ASN A 24 -25.88 -11.90 -1.53
CA ASN A 24 -24.49 -12.31 -1.27
C ASN A 24 -23.46 -11.27 -1.74
N VAL A 25 -23.68 -10.02 -1.32
CA VAL A 25 -22.83 -8.87 -1.62
C VAL A 25 -22.11 -8.43 -0.36
N LEU A 26 -20.80 -8.18 -0.44
CA LEU A 26 -20.01 -7.68 0.67
C LEU A 26 -20.42 -6.26 1.04
N LEU A 27 -20.70 -6.03 2.32
CA LEU A 27 -21.14 -4.73 2.85
C LEU A 27 -20.12 -4.12 3.81
N ASN A 28 -19.88 -2.83 3.64
CA ASN A 28 -19.34 -1.96 4.69
C ASN A 28 -20.43 -0.95 5.09
N ALA A 29 -20.91 -1.02 6.31
CA ALA A 29 -21.85 -0.04 6.88
C ALA A 29 -21.05 0.97 7.72
N VAL A 30 -21.08 2.25 7.32
CA VAL A 30 -20.37 3.32 8.04
C VAL A 30 -21.02 3.50 9.41
N ASP A 31 -20.19 3.57 10.46
CA ASP A 31 -20.60 3.68 11.86
C ASP A 31 -21.39 2.48 12.44
N ASP A 32 -21.46 1.37 11.70
CA ASP A 32 -22.14 0.14 12.14
C ASP A 32 -21.22 -1.09 11.93
N LYS A 33 -20.29 -1.28 12.87
CA LYS A 33 -19.26 -2.32 12.76
C LYS A 33 -19.83 -3.74 12.75
N ASP A 34 -20.92 -3.97 13.47
CA ASP A 34 -21.51 -5.31 13.63
C ASP A 34 -22.20 -5.78 12.35
N ASN A 35 -22.59 -4.85 11.49
CA ASN A 35 -23.19 -5.11 10.19
C ASN A 35 -22.23 -4.96 9.02
N CYS A 36 -20.92 -5.02 9.27
CA CYS A 36 -19.89 -4.98 8.23
C CYS A 36 -19.34 -6.37 7.93
N ASP A 37 -19.20 -6.71 6.64
CA ASP A 37 -18.42 -7.86 6.19
C ASP A 37 -16.92 -7.53 6.09
N PHE A 38 -16.58 -6.24 5.92
CA PHE A 38 -15.23 -5.73 5.90
C PHE A 38 -15.17 -4.31 6.44
N ILE A 39 -13.99 -3.88 6.88
CA ILE A 39 -13.76 -2.54 7.41
C ILE A 39 -12.70 -1.85 6.56
N LEU A 40 -13.00 -0.61 6.12
CA LEU A 40 -12.04 0.23 5.42
C LEU A 40 -11.00 0.78 6.40
N GLY A 41 -9.72 0.66 6.04
CA GLY A 41 -8.63 1.27 6.78
C GLY A 41 -8.43 2.75 6.44
N ALA A 42 -7.66 3.45 7.28
CA ALA A 42 -7.15 4.76 6.93
C ALA A 42 -6.04 4.61 5.90
N ILE A 43 -6.08 5.39 4.82
CA ILE A 43 -5.21 5.24 3.65
C ILE A 43 -4.23 6.42 3.54
N VAL A 44 -2.97 6.11 3.24
CA VAL A 44 -1.95 7.05 2.74
C VAL A 44 -1.63 6.66 1.30
N ASN A 45 -1.70 7.62 0.40
CA ASN A 45 -1.25 7.46 -0.98
C ASN A 45 -0.12 8.45 -1.28
N LYS A 46 0.99 7.94 -1.82
CA LYS A 46 2.14 8.72 -2.31
C LYS A 46 2.60 8.13 -3.64
N GLY A 47 2.15 8.74 -4.74
CA GLY A 47 2.34 8.15 -6.06
C GLY A 47 1.77 6.72 -6.10
N ASP A 48 2.59 5.76 -6.48
CA ASP A 48 2.23 4.34 -6.55
C ASP A 48 2.31 3.60 -5.20
N ILE A 49 2.74 4.28 -4.12
CA ILE A 49 2.79 3.69 -2.79
C ILE A 49 1.45 3.91 -2.07
N THR A 50 0.82 2.81 -1.69
CA THR A 50 -0.40 2.82 -0.88
C THR A 50 -0.16 2.09 0.43
N VAL A 51 -0.41 2.78 1.55
CA VAL A 51 -0.39 2.17 2.90
C VAL A 51 -1.77 2.25 3.52
N THR A 52 -2.27 1.10 3.96
CA THR A 52 -3.57 1.01 4.64
C THR A 52 -3.39 0.60 6.09
N ILE A 53 -3.96 1.38 7.00
CA ILE A 53 -3.89 1.17 8.45
C ILE A 53 -5.27 0.77 8.97
N SER A 54 -5.37 -0.44 9.51
CA SER A 54 -6.59 -0.94 10.15
C SER A 54 -6.37 -1.17 11.63
N THR A 55 -7.34 -0.79 12.43
CA THR A 55 -7.41 -1.09 13.87
C THR A 55 -8.50 -2.12 14.17
N ALA A 56 -8.93 -2.88 13.14
CA ALA A 56 -10.04 -3.83 13.22
C ALA A 56 -11.33 -3.20 13.80
N GLY A 57 -11.58 -1.92 13.44
CA GLY A 57 -12.72 -1.15 13.93
C GLY A 57 -12.66 -0.72 15.40
N LYS A 58 -11.52 -0.94 16.10
CA LYS A 58 -11.39 -0.59 17.53
C LYS A 58 -11.23 0.90 17.78
N SER A 59 -10.50 1.61 16.89
CA SER A 59 -10.26 3.04 17.08
C SER A 59 -9.93 3.77 15.77
N PRO A 60 -10.90 4.48 15.18
CA PRO A 60 -10.65 5.35 14.03
C PRO A 60 -9.63 6.46 14.33
N ILE A 61 -9.61 6.96 15.59
CA ILE A 61 -8.66 8.01 16.01
C ILE A 61 -7.22 7.48 15.96
N VAL A 62 -6.97 6.28 16.46
CA VAL A 62 -5.63 5.67 16.41
C VAL A 62 -5.20 5.41 14.97
N ALA A 63 -6.10 4.85 14.15
CA ALA A 63 -5.82 4.61 12.73
C ALA A 63 -5.44 5.92 12.01
N LYS A 64 -6.18 7.01 12.25
CA LYS A 64 -5.90 8.34 11.71
C LYS A 64 -4.54 8.88 12.16
N LYS A 65 -4.21 8.78 13.46
CA LYS A 65 -2.92 9.25 14.00
C LYS A 65 -1.73 8.47 13.42
N ILE A 66 -1.87 7.16 13.25
CA ILE A 66 -0.83 6.34 12.62
C ILE A 66 -0.71 6.73 11.13
N ARG A 67 -1.82 6.90 10.42
CA ARG A 67 -1.83 7.38 9.03
C ARG A 67 -1.06 8.70 8.88
N ASP A 68 -1.30 9.67 9.75
CA ASP A 68 -0.65 10.98 9.68
C ASP A 68 0.88 10.84 9.87
N LYS A 69 1.34 10.01 10.83
CA LYS A 69 2.76 9.70 11.01
C LYS A 69 3.39 9.00 9.81
N VAL A 70 2.71 8.01 9.23
CA VAL A 70 3.17 7.33 8.02
C VAL A 70 3.24 8.31 6.85
N ASN A 71 2.25 9.19 6.71
CA ASN A 71 2.25 10.21 5.67
C ASN A 71 3.43 11.20 5.80
N GLU A 72 3.82 11.58 7.02
CA GLU A 72 5.01 12.40 7.29
C GLU A 72 6.30 11.63 6.94
N MET A 73 6.39 10.36 7.32
CA MET A 73 7.54 9.51 7.02
C MET A 73 7.75 9.34 5.51
N LEU A 74 6.68 9.19 4.74
CA LEU A 74 6.71 9.03 3.28
C LEU A 74 6.92 10.37 2.51
N ASN A 75 7.21 11.48 3.18
CA ASN A 75 7.59 12.74 2.52
C ASN A 75 9.02 12.75 1.97
N ILE A 76 9.80 11.70 2.23
CA ILE A 76 11.10 11.46 1.62
C ILE A 76 10.85 10.88 0.21
N ASN A 77 11.85 10.95 -0.65
CA ASN A 77 11.81 10.73 -2.11
C ASN A 77 11.49 9.27 -2.56
N TYR A 78 10.49 8.64 -1.93
CA TYR A 78 10.10 7.25 -2.20
C TYR A 78 9.55 7.03 -3.62
N GLU A 79 8.92 8.04 -4.24
CA GLU A 79 8.42 7.94 -5.62
C GLU A 79 9.58 7.75 -6.60
N ASN A 80 10.62 8.57 -6.47
CA ASN A 80 11.82 8.45 -7.31
C ASN A 80 12.57 7.12 -7.05
N LEU A 81 12.64 6.68 -5.79
CA LEU A 81 13.19 5.38 -5.43
C LEU A 81 12.44 4.24 -6.15
N LEU A 82 11.11 4.28 -6.14
CA LEU A 82 10.27 3.26 -6.76
C LEU A 82 10.50 3.19 -8.27
N GLU A 83 10.63 4.33 -8.95
CA GLU A 83 10.97 4.38 -10.38
C GLU A 83 12.34 3.78 -10.66
N VAL A 84 13.36 4.13 -9.87
CA VAL A 84 14.72 3.59 -10.00
C VAL A 84 14.71 2.07 -9.84
N TYR A 85 14.07 1.56 -8.77
CA TYR A 85 13.97 0.11 -8.53
C TYR A 85 13.20 -0.60 -9.63
N GLY A 86 12.10 -0.04 -10.11
CA GLY A 86 11.29 -0.59 -11.19
C GLY A 86 12.08 -0.71 -12.49
N ASN A 87 12.78 0.35 -12.88
CA ASN A 87 13.60 0.39 -14.10
C ASN A 87 14.75 -0.61 -14.04
N PHE A 88 15.52 -0.61 -12.95
CA PHE A 88 16.65 -1.54 -12.82
C PHE A 88 16.22 -2.98 -12.64
N ARG A 89 15.06 -3.23 -11.99
CA ARG A 89 14.47 -4.58 -11.93
C ARG A 89 14.18 -5.12 -13.33
N ALA A 90 13.53 -4.33 -14.17
CA ALA A 90 13.20 -4.75 -15.55
C ALA A 90 14.48 -5.05 -16.35
N ARG A 91 15.49 -4.18 -16.26
CA ARG A 91 16.80 -4.36 -16.93
C ARG A 91 17.53 -5.59 -16.40
N ALA A 92 17.53 -5.84 -15.09
CA ALA A 92 18.20 -6.98 -14.49
C ALA A 92 17.67 -8.33 -15.02
N TYR A 93 16.38 -8.43 -15.33
CA TYR A 93 15.82 -9.62 -15.95
C TYR A 93 16.21 -9.77 -17.44
N GLN A 94 16.54 -8.68 -18.12
CA GLN A 94 16.87 -8.69 -19.53
C GLN A 94 18.38 -8.81 -19.79
N GLU A 95 19.21 -8.20 -18.96
CA GLU A 95 20.63 -7.96 -19.21
C GLU A 95 21.57 -8.80 -18.33
N LEU A 96 21.11 -9.24 -17.12
CA LEU A 96 21.95 -10.00 -16.20
C LEU A 96 21.63 -11.51 -16.22
N ASN A 97 22.65 -12.35 -16.06
CA ASN A 97 22.48 -13.77 -15.78
C ASN A 97 21.88 -13.99 -14.36
N GLU A 98 21.52 -15.23 -14.03
CA GLU A 98 20.83 -15.52 -12.78
C GLU A 98 21.65 -15.19 -11.52
N GLU A 99 22.96 -15.43 -11.55
CA GLU A 99 23.86 -15.20 -10.42
C GLU A 99 24.04 -13.70 -10.17
N ALA A 100 24.40 -12.93 -11.20
CA ALA A 100 24.54 -11.47 -11.14
C ALA A 100 23.22 -10.79 -10.73
N ARG A 101 22.09 -11.30 -11.20
CA ARG A 101 20.77 -10.78 -10.82
C ARG A 101 20.46 -11.00 -9.35
N LYS A 102 20.79 -12.17 -8.76
CA LYS A 102 20.65 -12.44 -7.33
C LYS A 102 21.52 -11.49 -6.52
N GLU A 103 22.78 -11.32 -6.92
CA GLU A 103 23.70 -10.37 -6.26
C GLU A 103 23.16 -8.93 -6.34
N PHE A 104 22.65 -8.51 -7.49
CA PHE A 104 22.08 -7.17 -7.66
C PHE A 104 20.89 -6.92 -6.75
N PHE A 105 19.95 -7.87 -6.67
CA PHE A 105 18.77 -7.69 -5.79
C PHE A 105 19.14 -7.72 -4.31
N HIS A 106 20.09 -8.55 -3.91
CA HIS A 106 20.62 -8.53 -2.55
C HIS A 106 21.25 -7.17 -2.21
N PHE A 107 22.04 -6.61 -3.12
CA PHE A 107 22.59 -5.25 -2.97
C PHE A 107 21.48 -4.19 -2.79
N LEU A 108 20.40 -4.26 -3.56
CA LEU A 108 19.29 -3.32 -3.43
C LEU A 108 18.62 -3.40 -2.04
N GLU A 109 18.50 -4.59 -1.47
CA GLU A 109 17.95 -4.79 -0.13
C GLU A 109 18.88 -4.25 0.95
N GLU A 110 20.17 -4.61 0.91
CA GLU A 110 21.17 -4.20 1.91
C GLU A 110 21.41 -2.68 1.90
N LYS A 111 21.37 -2.05 0.73
CA LYS A 111 21.69 -0.64 0.54
C LYS A 111 20.45 0.28 0.44
N PHE A 112 19.30 -0.21 0.85
CA PHE A 112 18.03 0.50 0.71
C PHE A 112 18.08 1.95 1.23
N ASP A 113 18.56 2.16 2.46
CA ASP A 113 18.63 3.48 3.08
C ASP A 113 19.64 4.40 2.39
N GLU A 114 20.76 3.86 1.90
CA GLU A 114 21.75 4.64 1.15
C GLU A 114 21.19 5.06 -0.21
N ILE A 115 20.48 4.14 -0.90
CA ILE A 115 19.87 4.38 -2.21
C ILE A 115 18.76 5.43 -2.13
N LEU A 116 18.04 5.50 -1.02
CA LEU A 116 17.00 6.49 -0.78
C LEU A 116 17.54 7.93 -0.89
N PHE A 117 18.81 8.14 -0.53
CA PHE A 117 19.48 9.43 -0.59
C PHE A 117 20.36 9.61 -1.83
N ASP A 118 20.92 8.53 -2.38
CA ASP A 118 21.77 8.55 -3.58
C ASP A 118 21.48 7.38 -4.55
N ASN A 119 20.64 7.64 -5.52
CA ASN A 119 20.24 6.63 -6.52
C ASN A 119 21.39 6.24 -7.50
N LEU A 120 22.47 7.02 -7.56
CA LEU A 120 23.59 6.74 -8.50
C LEU A 120 24.33 5.45 -8.14
N ILE A 121 24.28 5.04 -6.85
CA ILE A 121 24.92 3.78 -6.44
C ILE A 121 24.28 2.55 -7.09
N VAL A 122 22.99 2.59 -7.40
CA VAL A 122 22.28 1.51 -8.11
C VAL A 122 22.84 1.34 -9.51
N LYS A 123 23.03 2.45 -10.23
CA LYS A 123 23.58 2.44 -11.59
C LYS A 123 24.99 1.87 -11.61
N ARG A 124 25.87 2.32 -10.70
CA ARG A 124 27.24 1.83 -10.60
C ARG A 124 27.28 0.31 -10.36
N LYS A 125 26.51 -0.18 -9.38
CA LYS A 125 26.46 -1.62 -9.09
C LYS A 125 25.92 -2.43 -10.26
N PHE A 126 24.95 -1.91 -10.99
CA PHE A 126 24.41 -2.58 -12.17
C PHE A 126 25.45 -2.70 -13.28
N GLU A 127 26.22 -1.63 -13.56
CA GLU A 127 27.29 -1.60 -14.56
C GLU A 127 28.46 -2.53 -14.21
N GLU A 128 28.73 -2.77 -12.92
CA GLU A 128 29.73 -3.75 -12.45
C GLU A 128 29.33 -5.20 -12.72
N LEU A 129 28.05 -5.49 -12.86
CA LEU A 129 27.49 -6.84 -13.01
C LEU A 129 27.15 -7.21 -14.46
N LEU A 130 27.22 -6.26 -15.40
CA LEU A 130 27.05 -6.51 -16.85
C LEU A 130 28.25 -7.25 -17.41
#